data_7aba0708f584aadf117b268186d3f958
#
_entry.id   7aba0708f584aadf117b268186d3f958
#
_cell.length_a   1.000
_cell.length_b   1.000
_cell.length_c   1.000
_cell.angle_alpha   90.00
_cell.angle_beta   90.00
_cell.angle_gamma   90.00
#
_symmetry.space_group_name_H-M   'P 1'
#
loop_
_entity.id
_entity.type
_entity.pdbx_description
1 polymer ?
#
loop_
_entity_poly.entity_id
_entity_poly.type
_entity_poly.pdbx_seq_one_letter_code
_entity_poly.pdbx_strand_id
1 'polypeptide(L)'
;SDKTRMMSEIEFEHAQVKGGESGGEVAMEQAYIEHTIKDGLNMRAGLQIVPIGLINEYHEPPVFYGMERNNIETKIIPSTWREIGFGLNGKTMGGLEYFLGTTTTPDASKFTNSSASSGFKKMRVSGKQVTANDMGYYVGFNYKGIPGLKWGGTIWTGNTAQNGQGKGDDEELLANVDAPLTIWDLHAQYDANDWKLSALYAAGTLGDTAAINASASIAAGSDDAAPEEFSGWYVEAGYKGF
;
A
#
# COMPACT_ATOMS: atom_id res chain seq x y z
N SER A 1 -21.59 -19.81 6.02
CA SER A 1 -22.64 -18.90 6.51
C SER A 1 -22.84 -17.83 5.45
N ASP A 2 -24.07 -17.43 5.20
CA ASP A 2 -24.41 -16.41 4.18
C ASP A 2 -23.80 -15.03 4.48
N LYS A 3 -23.30 -14.85 5.71
CA LYS A 3 -22.69 -13.60 6.17
C LYS A 3 -21.15 -13.64 6.23
N THR A 4 -20.54 -14.80 6.01
CA THR A 4 -19.08 -14.95 6.11
C THR A 4 -18.54 -15.52 4.83
N ARG A 5 -17.54 -14.85 4.28
CA ARG A 5 -16.80 -15.29 3.08
C ARG A 5 -15.31 -15.29 3.35
N MET A 6 -14.60 -16.12 2.64
CA MET A 6 -13.14 -16.11 2.54
C MET A 6 -12.76 -15.58 1.17
N MET A 7 -11.73 -14.75 1.12
CA MET A 7 -11.06 -14.30 -0.09
C MET A 7 -9.63 -14.77 -0.06
N SER A 8 -9.13 -15.32 -1.17
CA SER A 8 -7.72 -15.60 -1.37
C SER A 8 -7.34 -15.27 -2.80
N GLU A 9 -6.17 -14.68 -2.98
CA GLU A 9 -5.57 -14.35 -4.26
C GLU A 9 -4.15 -14.85 -4.26
N ILE A 10 -3.84 -15.71 -5.23
CA ILE A 10 -2.53 -16.34 -5.39
C ILE A 10 -2.02 -15.97 -6.76
N GLU A 11 -0.88 -15.30 -6.80
CA GLU A 11 -0.20 -14.91 -8.01
C GLU A 11 0.91 -15.91 -8.35
N PHE A 12 1.01 -16.27 -9.61
CA PHE A 12 2.09 -17.07 -10.17
C PHE A 12 2.86 -16.23 -11.18
N GLU A 13 4.04 -15.75 -10.79
CA GLU A 13 4.90 -14.99 -11.67
C GLU A 13 6.05 -15.84 -12.22
N HIS A 14 6.46 -15.56 -13.46
CA HIS A 14 7.62 -16.16 -14.11
C HIS A 14 7.64 -17.69 -14.04
N ALA A 15 6.46 -18.34 -14.12
CA ALA A 15 6.35 -19.79 -14.10
C ALA A 15 7.20 -20.42 -15.22
N GLN A 16 8.21 -21.19 -14.87
CA GLN A 16 9.12 -21.86 -15.81
C GLN A 16 8.82 -23.35 -15.89
N VAL A 17 8.77 -23.89 -17.11
CA VAL A 17 8.59 -25.32 -17.38
C VAL A 17 9.91 -26.10 -17.25
N LYS A 18 11.06 -25.41 -17.27
CA LYS A 18 12.38 -26.04 -17.11
C LYS A 18 13.10 -25.48 -15.89
N GLY A 19 13.72 -26.35 -15.12
CA GLY A 19 14.63 -25.96 -14.04
C GLY A 19 15.75 -25.07 -14.56
N GLY A 20 15.83 -23.87 -14.04
CA GLY A 20 16.89 -22.89 -14.23
C GLY A 20 17.18 -22.22 -12.89
N GLU A 21 18.26 -21.49 -12.78
CA GLU A 21 18.70 -20.85 -11.52
C GLU A 21 17.75 -19.72 -11.05
N SER A 22 16.83 -19.25 -11.89
CA SER A 22 15.75 -18.32 -11.55
C SER A 22 14.41 -19.05 -11.60
N GLY A 23 13.94 -19.53 -10.47
CA GLY A 23 12.60 -20.13 -10.33
C GLY A 23 11.49 -19.09 -10.46
N GLY A 24 10.28 -19.54 -10.82
CA GLY A 24 9.09 -18.71 -10.73
C GLY A 24 8.75 -18.35 -9.28
N GLU A 25 7.95 -17.32 -9.10
CA GLU A 25 7.45 -16.89 -7.80
C GLU A 25 5.98 -17.29 -7.63
N VAL A 26 5.63 -17.73 -6.44
CA VAL A 26 4.24 -17.94 -6.01
C VAL A 26 4.01 -17.02 -4.82
N ALA A 27 3.17 -16.04 -4.98
CA ALA A 27 2.85 -15.06 -3.94
C ALA A 27 1.39 -15.16 -3.53
N MET A 28 1.13 -15.11 -2.21
CA MET A 28 -0.21 -14.86 -1.68
C MET A 28 -0.40 -13.36 -1.58
N GLU A 29 -1.28 -12.80 -2.38
CA GLU A 29 -1.54 -11.37 -2.36
C GLU A 29 -2.61 -10.99 -1.35
N GLN A 30 -3.66 -11.79 -1.24
CA GLN A 30 -4.70 -11.62 -0.24
C GLN A 30 -5.11 -12.97 0.34
N ALA A 31 -5.39 -13.00 1.63
CA ALA A 31 -6.00 -14.14 2.32
C ALA A 31 -6.70 -13.62 3.58
N TYR A 32 -8.00 -13.38 3.50
CA TYR A 32 -8.76 -12.83 4.62
C TYR A 32 -10.16 -13.45 4.72
N ILE A 33 -10.72 -13.33 5.90
CA ILE A 33 -12.13 -13.61 6.18
C ILE A 33 -12.85 -12.28 6.30
N GLU A 34 -14.00 -12.17 5.64
CA GLU A 34 -14.91 -11.04 5.77
C GLU A 34 -16.25 -11.52 6.30
N HIS A 35 -16.77 -10.82 7.32
CA HIS A 35 -18.06 -11.09 7.94
C HIS A 35 -18.93 -9.85 7.89
N THR A 36 -20.15 -10.01 7.37
CA THR A 36 -21.16 -8.96 7.36
C THR A 36 -21.83 -8.88 8.73
N ILE A 37 -21.57 -7.80 9.46
CA ILE A 37 -22.17 -7.52 10.77
C ILE A 37 -23.63 -7.13 10.57
N LYS A 38 -23.85 -6.19 9.66
CA LYS A 38 -25.18 -5.71 9.22
C LYS A 38 -25.06 -5.09 7.84
N ASP A 39 -26.19 -4.79 7.22
CA ASP A 39 -26.22 -4.12 5.92
C ASP A 39 -25.36 -2.84 5.94
N GLY A 40 -24.47 -2.74 4.99
CA GLY A 40 -23.53 -1.61 4.86
C GLY A 40 -22.36 -1.61 5.84
N LEU A 41 -22.17 -2.66 6.66
CA LEU A 41 -21.01 -2.78 7.58
C LEU A 41 -20.47 -4.21 7.61
N ASN A 42 -19.22 -4.36 7.24
CA ASN A 42 -18.48 -5.61 7.31
C ASN A 42 -17.24 -5.45 8.20
N MET A 43 -16.77 -6.57 8.74
CA MET A 43 -15.47 -6.71 9.35
C MET A 43 -14.60 -7.62 8.49
N ARG A 44 -13.31 -7.34 8.40
CA ARG A 44 -12.33 -8.10 7.64
C ARG A 44 -11.11 -8.38 8.51
N ALA A 45 -10.56 -9.61 8.44
CA ALA A 45 -9.36 -10.00 9.17
C ALA A 45 -8.51 -10.94 8.33
N GLY A 46 -7.20 -10.72 8.28
CA GLY A 46 -6.22 -11.52 7.54
C GLY A 46 -5.24 -10.68 6.75
N LEU A 47 -4.59 -11.30 5.76
CA LEU A 47 -3.73 -10.62 4.80
C LEU A 47 -4.60 -9.86 3.81
N GLN A 48 -4.48 -8.55 3.79
CA GLN A 48 -5.29 -7.66 2.98
C GLN A 48 -4.45 -6.54 2.37
N ILE A 49 -4.87 -6.04 1.22
CA ILE A 49 -4.27 -4.86 0.63
C ILE A 49 -4.72 -3.63 1.42
N VAL A 50 -3.78 -2.75 1.74
CA VAL A 50 -4.06 -1.47 2.41
C VAL A 50 -4.84 -0.58 1.45
N PRO A 51 -6.03 -0.08 1.84
CA PRO A 51 -6.90 0.65 0.92
C PRO A 51 -6.46 2.11 0.76
N ILE A 52 -5.33 2.34 0.09
CA ILE A 52 -4.73 3.65 -0.17
C ILE A 52 -4.40 3.81 -1.65
N GLY A 53 -4.61 4.99 -2.21
CA GLY A 53 -4.40 5.26 -3.63
C GLY A 53 -5.51 4.73 -4.54
N LEU A 54 -5.27 4.81 -5.84
CA LEU A 54 -6.20 4.35 -6.88
C LEU A 54 -5.85 2.97 -7.42
N ILE A 55 -4.56 2.62 -7.42
CA ILE A 55 -4.05 1.40 -8.06
C ILE A 55 -3.78 0.30 -7.03
N ASN A 56 -3.53 0.64 -5.76
CA ASN A 56 -3.09 -0.37 -4.79
C ASN A 56 -4.06 -1.56 -4.64
N GLU A 57 -5.37 -1.31 -4.52
CA GLU A 57 -6.38 -2.39 -4.42
C GLU A 57 -6.66 -3.09 -5.76
N TYR A 58 -6.41 -2.41 -6.89
CA TYR A 58 -6.71 -2.88 -8.24
C TYR A 58 -5.47 -2.72 -9.11
N HIS A 59 -4.39 -3.41 -8.75
CA HIS A 59 -3.04 -3.17 -9.28
C HIS A 59 -2.72 -3.91 -10.59
N GLU A 60 -3.67 -4.60 -11.16
CA GLU A 60 -3.52 -5.32 -12.42
C GLU A 60 -3.35 -4.39 -13.64
N PRO A 61 -2.60 -4.81 -14.68
CA PRO A 61 -2.31 -3.99 -15.86
C PRO A 61 -3.50 -3.27 -16.52
N PRO A 62 -4.73 -3.82 -16.56
CA PRO A 62 -5.86 -3.14 -17.20
C PRO A 62 -6.33 -1.84 -16.52
N VAL A 63 -5.83 -1.51 -15.32
CA VAL A 63 -6.30 -0.33 -14.57
C VAL A 63 -5.44 0.92 -14.77
N PHE A 64 -4.29 0.79 -15.42
CA PHE A 64 -3.41 1.92 -15.76
C PHE A 64 -3.05 1.91 -17.24
N TYR A 65 -2.70 3.09 -17.82
CA TYR A 65 -2.48 3.23 -19.26
C TYR A 65 -1.04 3.01 -19.71
N GLY A 66 -0.08 3.12 -18.79
CA GLY A 66 1.35 2.90 -19.06
C GLY A 66 1.71 1.43 -19.20
N MET A 67 2.92 1.16 -19.62
CA MET A 67 3.51 -0.19 -19.56
C MET A 67 3.81 -0.58 -18.11
N GLU A 68 4.00 0.41 -17.23
CA GLU A 68 4.28 0.26 -15.82
C GLU A 68 3.35 1.17 -15.01
N ARG A 69 3.16 0.86 -13.73
CA ARG A 69 2.47 1.71 -12.78
C ARG A 69 3.23 3.02 -12.61
N ASN A 70 2.52 4.12 -12.41
CA ASN A 70 3.16 5.42 -12.20
C ASN A 70 4.01 5.45 -10.91
N ASN A 71 5.01 6.33 -10.89
CA ASN A 71 5.96 6.42 -9.77
C ASN A 71 5.30 6.82 -8.44
N ILE A 72 4.20 7.55 -8.45
CA ILE A 72 3.52 7.97 -7.23
C ILE A 72 2.91 6.76 -6.52
N GLU A 73 2.22 5.90 -7.29
CA GLU A 73 1.62 4.66 -6.79
C GLU A 73 2.57 3.45 -6.86
N THR A 74 3.87 3.69 -6.89
CA THR A 74 4.90 2.66 -6.80
C THR A 74 5.94 2.99 -5.73
N LYS A 75 6.37 4.26 -5.64
CA LYS A 75 7.44 4.70 -4.75
C LYS A 75 6.93 5.37 -3.48
N ILE A 76 5.86 6.16 -3.57
CA ILE A 76 5.22 6.84 -2.42
C ILE A 76 4.17 5.92 -1.81
N ILE A 77 3.16 5.53 -2.60
CA ILE A 77 2.24 4.45 -2.21
C ILE A 77 2.87 3.15 -2.68
N PRO A 78 3.36 2.29 -1.79
CA PRO A 78 4.15 1.13 -2.19
C PRO A 78 3.32 -0.03 -2.75
N SER A 79 2.63 0.16 -3.87
CA SER A 79 1.82 -0.88 -4.52
C SER A 79 2.66 -2.12 -4.92
N THR A 80 2.25 -3.34 -4.74
CA THR A 80 1.05 -3.85 -4.07
C THR A 80 1.31 -3.92 -2.56
N TRP A 81 0.76 -2.98 -1.80
CA TRP A 81 1.00 -2.92 -0.35
C TRP A 81 -0.04 -3.76 0.38
N ARG A 82 0.37 -4.88 0.89
CA ARG A 82 -0.45 -5.82 1.65
C ARG A 82 0.11 -6.07 3.04
N GLU A 83 -0.75 -6.09 4.04
CA GLU A 83 -0.41 -6.29 5.45
C GLU A 83 -1.42 -7.21 6.12
N ILE A 84 -1.00 -7.87 7.21
CA ILE A 84 -1.91 -8.63 8.07
C ILE A 84 -2.62 -7.64 8.97
N GLY A 85 -3.94 -7.72 9.04
CA GLY A 85 -4.68 -6.76 9.83
C GLY A 85 -6.14 -7.12 10.06
N PHE A 86 -6.79 -6.18 10.71
CA PHE A 86 -8.22 -6.19 10.98
C PHE A 86 -8.81 -4.84 10.59
N GLY A 87 -9.99 -4.85 9.97
CA GLY A 87 -10.65 -3.62 9.57
C GLY A 87 -12.17 -3.74 9.53
N LEU A 88 -12.77 -2.57 9.49
CA LEU A 88 -14.20 -2.38 9.21
C LEU A 88 -14.33 -1.65 7.88
N ASN A 89 -15.25 -2.09 7.07
CA ASN A 89 -15.57 -1.45 5.79
C ASN A 89 -17.08 -1.47 5.56
N GLY A 90 -17.53 -0.54 4.76
CA GLY A 90 -18.94 -0.50 4.43
C GLY A 90 -19.28 0.55 3.40
N LYS A 91 -20.57 0.56 3.05
CA LYS A 91 -21.13 1.54 2.11
C LYS A 91 -22.52 1.99 2.54
N THR A 92 -22.82 3.24 2.24
CA THR A 92 -24.16 3.81 2.45
C THR A 92 -24.96 3.84 1.14
N MET A 93 -26.29 3.97 1.25
CA MET A 93 -27.17 4.14 0.09
C MET A 93 -26.87 5.44 -0.69
N GLY A 94 -26.26 6.45 -0.04
CA GLY A 94 -25.85 7.70 -0.67
C GLY A 94 -24.54 7.65 -1.44
N GLY A 95 -23.93 6.47 -1.61
CA GLY A 95 -22.69 6.28 -2.38
C GLY A 95 -21.40 6.55 -1.62
N LEU A 96 -21.46 6.77 -0.31
CA LEU A 96 -20.26 6.82 0.54
C LEU A 96 -19.80 5.40 0.87
N GLU A 97 -18.56 5.07 0.50
CA GLU A 97 -17.82 3.90 0.97
C GLU A 97 -16.81 4.37 2.03
N TYR A 98 -16.68 3.63 3.12
CA TYR A 98 -15.77 3.96 4.20
C TYR A 98 -15.02 2.72 4.68
N PHE A 99 -13.82 2.92 5.16
CA PHE A 99 -12.97 1.86 5.68
C PHE A 99 -12.00 2.40 6.73
N LEU A 100 -11.76 1.59 7.74
CA LEU A 100 -10.81 1.89 8.81
C LEU A 100 -10.29 0.59 9.40
N GLY A 101 -9.09 0.61 9.96
CA GLY A 101 -8.53 -0.59 10.54
C GLY A 101 -7.13 -0.43 11.07
N THR A 102 -6.57 -1.57 11.46
CA THR A 102 -5.21 -1.71 11.93
C THR A 102 -4.51 -2.80 11.13
N THR A 103 -3.23 -2.60 10.88
CA THR A 103 -2.39 -3.54 10.13
C THR A 103 -1.03 -3.68 10.82
N THR A 104 -0.30 -4.72 10.46
CA THR A 104 1.15 -4.72 10.62
C THR A 104 1.77 -3.57 9.86
N THR A 105 3.03 -3.24 10.11
CA THR A 105 3.70 -2.10 9.50
C THR A 105 4.84 -2.53 8.59
N PRO A 106 5.20 -1.71 7.58
CA PRO A 106 6.45 -1.86 6.83
C PRO A 106 7.68 -1.86 7.73
N ASP A 107 8.78 -2.33 7.22
CA ASP A 107 10.07 -2.46 7.90
C ASP A 107 11.04 -1.39 7.40
N ALA A 108 11.32 -0.40 8.24
CA ALA A 108 12.18 0.74 7.90
C ALA A 108 13.62 0.33 7.56
N SER A 109 14.14 -0.77 8.12
CA SER A 109 15.49 -1.27 7.84
C SER A 109 15.70 -1.65 6.37
N LYS A 110 14.61 -1.87 5.64
CA LYS A 110 14.64 -2.22 4.20
C LYS A 110 14.49 -1.01 3.27
N PHE A 111 14.44 0.19 3.82
CA PHE A 111 14.37 1.37 2.96
C PHE A 111 15.61 1.45 2.06
N THR A 112 15.41 1.75 0.80
CA THR A 112 16.48 2.06 -0.15
C THR A 112 15.93 2.89 -1.29
N ASN A 113 16.69 3.83 -1.78
CA ASN A 113 16.35 4.65 -2.94
C ASN A 113 17.33 4.47 -4.11
N SER A 114 18.23 3.50 -4.00
CA SER A 114 19.33 3.25 -4.95
C SER A 114 18.93 2.66 -6.30
N SER A 115 17.64 2.33 -6.50
CA SER A 115 17.17 1.75 -7.76
C SER A 115 15.83 2.33 -8.20
N ALA A 116 15.52 2.20 -9.48
CA ALA A 116 14.26 2.66 -10.07
C ALA A 116 13.00 2.07 -9.41
N SER A 117 13.15 0.90 -8.76
CA SER A 117 12.05 0.21 -8.07
C SER A 117 12.03 0.40 -6.56
N SER A 118 12.79 1.35 -6.03
CA SER A 118 13.00 1.57 -4.61
C SER A 118 12.00 2.57 -3.99
N GLY A 119 12.38 3.25 -2.94
CA GLY A 119 11.49 4.05 -2.10
C GLY A 119 10.78 3.18 -1.07
N PHE A 120 9.60 3.57 -0.65
CA PHE A 120 8.82 2.84 0.36
C PHE A 120 8.42 1.42 -0.07
N LYS A 121 8.45 1.11 -1.37
CA LYS A 121 8.16 -0.22 -1.90
C LYS A 121 9.03 -1.31 -1.28
N LYS A 122 10.29 -1.03 -0.99
CA LYS A 122 11.21 -2.00 -0.38
C LYS A 122 10.92 -2.27 1.09
N MET A 123 10.29 -1.35 1.80
CA MET A 123 9.90 -1.53 3.20
C MET A 123 8.77 -2.54 3.39
N ARG A 124 8.04 -2.91 2.33
CA ARG A 124 6.93 -3.87 2.42
C ARG A 124 7.43 -5.22 2.92
N VAL A 125 6.73 -5.76 3.91
CA VAL A 125 6.95 -7.12 4.42
C VAL A 125 5.96 -8.13 3.86
N SER A 126 4.85 -7.65 3.27
CA SER A 126 3.87 -8.45 2.53
C SER A 126 3.32 -9.64 3.34
N GLY A 127 3.16 -9.49 4.64
CA GLY A 127 2.74 -10.55 5.56
C GLY A 127 3.81 -11.63 5.81
N LYS A 128 5.01 -11.49 5.25
CA LYS A 128 6.10 -12.45 5.40
C LYS A 128 6.98 -12.08 6.59
N GLN A 129 7.06 -12.98 7.58
CA GLN A 129 7.90 -12.79 8.77
C GLN A 129 7.64 -11.45 9.49
N VAL A 130 6.37 -11.12 9.60
CA VAL A 130 5.91 -9.89 10.23
C VAL A 130 6.13 -9.99 11.72
N THR A 131 6.73 -8.97 12.29
CA THR A 131 6.65 -8.68 13.71
C THR A 131 5.45 -7.76 13.92
N ALA A 132 4.70 -7.96 14.99
CA ALA A 132 3.55 -7.13 15.34
C ALA A 132 3.83 -6.33 16.63
N ASN A 133 5.08 -5.88 16.78
CA ASN A 133 5.46 -5.02 17.90
C ASN A 133 4.80 -3.66 17.80
N ASP A 134 4.74 -3.14 16.56
CA ASP A 134 4.09 -1.89 16.25
C ASP A 134 2.99 -2.15 15.21
N MET A 135 1.84 -1.53 15.44
CA MET A 135 0.69 -1.62 14.54
C MET A 135 0.48 -0.29 13.82
N GLY A 136 0.10 -0.39 12.54
CA GLY A 136 -0.36 0.74 11.77
C GLY A 136 -1.89 0.87 11.81
N TYR A 137 -2.37 2.08 11.51
CA TYR A 137 -3.79 2.41 11.49
C TYR A 137 -4.12 3.15 10.20
N TYR A 138 -5.27 2.83 9.63
CA TYR A 138 -5.76 3.54 8.45
C TYR A 138 -7.22 3.94 8.60
N VAL A 139 -7.57 5.03 7.96
CA VAL A 139 -8.95 5.46 7.75
C VAL A 139 -9.07 6.14 6.39
N GLY A 140 -10.15 5.86 5.70
CA GLY A 140 -10.40 6.48 4.40
C GLY A 140 -11.84 6.34 3.96
N PHE A 141 -12.12 6.99 2.84
CA PHE A 141 -13.44 6.95 2.21
C PHE A 141 -13.35 7.11 0.69
N ASN A 142 -14.39 6.64 0.01
CA ASN A 142 -14.68 6.95 -1.39
C ASN A 142 -16.13 7.43 -1.49
N TYR A 143 -16.38 8.44 -2.28
CA TYR A 143 -17.72 8.89 -2.60
C TYR A 143 -18.02 8.66 -4.08
N LYS A 144 -19.11 7.94 -4.35
CA LYS A 144 -19.58 7.53 -5.68
C LYS A 144 -21.04 7.96 -5.94
N GLY A 145 -21.55 8.91 -5.16
CA GLY A 145 -22.94 9.38 -5.28
C GLY A 145 -23.20 10.25 -6.50
N ILE A 146 -22.18 10.63 -7.26
CA ILE A 146 -22.30 11.39 -8.52
C ILE A 146 -22.00 10.42 -9.67
N PRO A 147 -22.93 10.21 -10.63
CA PRO A 147 -22.69 9.33 -11.75
C PRO A 147 -21.40 9.66 -12.53
N GLY A 148 -20.58 8.64 -12.76
CA GLY A 148 -19.28 8.77 -13.45
C GLY A 148 -18.17 9.35 -12.60
N LEU A 149 -18.40 9.84 -11.38
CA LEU A 149 -17.37 10.41 -10.52
C LEU A 149 -17.18 9.58 -9.25
N LYS A 150 -15.93 9.17 -9.00
CA LYS A 150 -15.43 8.66 -7.73
C LYS A 150 -14.40 9.66 -7.19
N TRP A 151 -14.48 10.03 -5.94
CA TRP A 151 -13.40 10.76 -5.27
C TRP A 151 -13.29 10.32 -3.81
N GLY A 152 -12.11 10.48 -3.23
CA GLY A 152 -11.86 10.01 -1.90
C GLY A 152 -10.46 10.31 -1.42
N GLY A 153 -10.09 9.68 -0.33
CA GLY A 153 -8.76 9.77 0.23
C GLY A 153 -8.59 8.84 1.42
N THR A 154 -7.34 8.53 1.71
CA THR A 154 -6.93 7.65 2.79
C THR A 154 -5.76 8.25 3.53
N ILE A 155 -5.68 8.01 4.82
CA ILE A 155 -4.48 8.19 5.62
C ILE A 155 -4.14 6.87 6.30
N TRP A 156 -2.87 6.52 6.28
CA TRP A 156 -2.29 5.42 7.03
C TRP A 156 -1.12 5.96 7.86
N THR A 157 -0.97 5.47 9.11
CA THR A 157 0.14 5.83 9.99
C THR A 157 0.54 4.65 10.87
N GLY A 158 1.84 4.50 11.15
CA GLY A 158 2.38 3.47 12.03
C GLY A 158 3.88 3.60 12.23
N ASN A 159 4.41 3.06 13.34
CA ASN A 159 5.85 2.99 13.57
C ASN A 159 6.44 1.85 12.74
N THR A 160 7.50 2.12 11.99
CA THR A 160 8.12 1.18 11.05
C THR A 160 9.48 0.63 11.52
N ALA A 161 9.96 1.05 12.67
CA ALA A 161 11.21 0.55 13.24
C ALA A 161 11.07 -0.83 13.92
N GLN A 162 9.83 -1.26 14.25
CA GLN A 162 9.53 -2.55 14.88
C GLN A 162 10.38 -2.84 16.13
N ASN A 163 10.81 -1.80 16.82
CA ASN A 163 11.72 -1.88 17.98
C ASN A 163 13.01 -2.67 17.67
N GLY A 164 13.54 -2.49 16.44
CA GLY A 164 14.76 -3.14 15.98
C GLY A 164 14.63 -4.62 15.64
N GLN A 165 13.43 -5.17 15.60
CA GLN A 165 13.21 -6.58 15.26
C GLN A 165 13.15 -6.81 13.74
N GLY A 166 14.14 -6.30 13.03
CA GLY A 166 14.47 -6.69 11.67
C GLY A 166 15.24 -8.01 11.63
N LYS A 167 15.77 -8.37 10.48
CA LYS A 167 16.70 -9.52 10.34
C LYS A 167 18.10 -9.05 10.02
N GLY A 168 19.05 -9.39 10.87
CA GLY A 168 20.49 -9.22 10.61
C GLY A 168 21.19 -8.32 11.62
N ASP A 169 22.43 -7.96 11.31
CA ASP A 169 23.30 -7.13 12.15
C ASP A 169 22.78 -5.69 12.35
N ASP A 170 21.76 -5.30 11.58
CA ASP A 170 21.13 -3.97 11.62
C ASP A 170 20.02 -3.86 12.69
N GLU A 171 19.64 -4.96 13.35
CA GLU A 171 18.60 -4.99 14.39
C GLU A 171 18.92 -4.05 15.55
N GLU A 172 20.18 -3.96 15.94
CA GLU A 172 20.61 -3.14 17.07
C GLU A 172 20.51 -1.64 16.77
N LEU A 173 20.65 -1.24 15.49
CA LEU A 173 20.63 0.17 15.07
C LEU A 173 19.24 0.80 15.12
N LEU A 174 18.19 0.00 14.98
CA LEU A 174 16.80 0.47 15.07
C LEU A 174 16.13 0.11 16.41
N ALA A 175 16.87 -0.51 17.35
CA ALA A 175 16.37 -0.77 18.68
C ALA A 175 16.12 0.55 19.44
N ASN A 176 14.95 0.70 20.02
CA ASN A 176 14.47 1.92 20.68
C ASN A 176 14.39 3.16 19.77
N VAL A 177 14.25 2.95 18.46
CA VAL A 177 14.01 4.01 17.47
C VAL A 177 12.50 4.04 17.16
N ASP A 178 11.92 5.23 17.12
CA ASP A 178 10.58 5.47 16.63
C ASP A 178 10.65 6.02 15.20
N ALA A 179 10.34 5.20 14.21
CA ALA A 179 10.29 5.62 12.80
C ALA A 179 8.84 5.71 12.31
N PRO A 180 8.05 6.68 12.79
CA PRO A 180 6.67 6.83 12.38
C PRO A 180 6.59 7.21 10.91
N LEU A 181 5.93 6.36 10.13
CA LEU A 181 5.58 6.63 8.74
C LEU A 181 4.12 7.04 8.69
N THR A 182 3.84 8.17 8.07
CA THR A 182 2.48 8.58 7.71
C THR A 182 2.41 8.80 6.21
N ILE A 183 1.44 8.18 5.54
CA ILE A 183 1.16 8.36 4.12
C ILE A 183 -0.33 8.68 3.99
N TRP A 184 -0.66 9.69 3.18
CA TRP A 184 -2.04 10.01 2.84
C TRP A 184 -2.18 10.34 1.36
N ASP A 185 -3.38 10.13 0.85
CA ASP A 185 -3.73 10.48 -0.53
C ASP A 185 -5.07 11.20 -0.61
N LEU A 186 -5.22 11.96 -1.67
CA LEU A 186 -6.49 12.45 -2.19
C LEU A 186 -6.58 12.08 -3.66
N HIS A 187 -7.70 11.50 -4.07
CA HIS A 187 -7.87 11.02 -5.43
C HIS A 187 -9.25 11.28 -6.01
N ALA A 188 -9.30 11.34 -7.32
CA ALA A 188 -10.53 11.41 -8.09
C ALA A 188 -10.43 10.62 -9.39
N GLN A 189 -11.52 9.98 -9.78
CA GLN A 189 -11.69 9.33 -11.08
C GLN A 189 -13.01 9.75 -11.71
N TYR A 190 -12.97 10.08 -13.00
CA TYR A 190 -14.17 10.36 -13.80
C TYR A 190 -14.22 9.40 -14.99
N ASP A 191 -15.33 8.71 -15.15
CA ASP A 191 -15.57 7.79 -16.28
C ASP A 191 -16.96 8.05 -16.83
N ALA A 192 -17.06 8.96 -17.79
CA ALA A 192 -18.29 9.28 -18.50
C ALA A 192 -17.95 10.01 -19.82
N ASN A 193 -18.92 10.01 -20.76
CA ASN A 193 -18.85 10.72 -22.04
C ASN A 193 -17.58 10.41 -22.84
N ASP A 194 -17.22 9.12 -22.90
CA ASP A 194 -16.01 8.59 -23.57
C ASP A 194 -14.66 9.02 -22.96
N TRP A 195 -14.70 9.79 -21.88
CA TRP A 195 -13.51 10.17 -21.16
C TRP A 195 -13.34 9.34 -19.88
N LYS A 196 -12.09 8.93 -19.63
CA LYS A 196 -11.66 8.40 -18.35
C LYS A 196 -10.51 9.26 -17.83
N LEU A 197 -10.75 9.95 -16.73
CA LEU A 197 -9.77 10.81 -16.08
C LEU A 197 -9.43 10.25 -14.72
N SER A 198 -8.16 10.28 -14.32
CA SER A 198 -7.70 9.94 -12.98
C SER A 198 -6.73 11.00 -12.50
N ALA A 199 -6.87 11.41 -11.25
CA ALA A 199 -5.96 12.33 -10.58
C ALA A 199 -5.72 11.86 -9.16
N LEU A 200 -4.46 11.95 -8.71
CA LEU A 200 -4.08 11.62 -7.34
C LEU A 200 -2.96 12.54 -6.88
N TYR A 201 -3.05 12.97 -5.63
CA TYR A 201 -1.97 13.57 -4.87
C TYR A 201 -1.70 12.71 -3.64
N ALA A 202 -0.45 12.33 -3.41
CA ALA A 202 -0.01 11.61 -2.23
C ALA A 202 1.11 12.37 -1.54
N ALA A 203 1.11 12.34 -0.21
CA ALA A 203 2.17 12.92 0.61
C ALA A 203 2.33 12.17 1.93
N GLY A 204 3.43 12.40 2.60
CA GLY A 204 3.66 11.81 3.91
C GLY A 204 4.94 12.29 4.56
N THR A 205 5.18 11.70 5.74
CA THR A 205 6.36 11.96 6.58
C THR A 205 6.94 10.65 7.09
N LEU A 206 8.25 10.61 7.28
CA LEU A 206 8.96 9.51 7.92
C LEU A 206 9.86 10.08 9.02
N GLY A 207 9.68 9.61 10.25
CA GLY A 207 10.49 10.00 11.39
C GLY A 207 11.80 9.22 11.48
N ASP A 208 12.74 9.75 12.28
CA ASP A 208 14.05 9.15 12.59
C ASP A 208 14.85 8.67 11.38
N THR A 209 14.76 9.43 10.27
CA THR A 209 15.43 9.09 9.00
C THR A 209 16.95 8.96 9.15
N ALA A 210 17.56 9.65 10.12
CA ALA A 210 18.98 9.52 10.42
C ALA A 210 19.34 8.10 10.89
N ALA A 211 18.52 7.49 11.76
CA ALA A 211 18.72 6.12 12.21
C ALA A 211 18.48 5.12 11.08
N ILE A 212 17.44 5.33 10.26
CA ILE A 212 17.15 4.51 9.09
C ILE A 212 18.31 4.53 8.10
N ASN A 213 18.84 5.70 7.79
CA ASN A 213 19.98 5.85 6.87
C ASN A 213 21.25 5.20 7.44
N ALA A 214 21.48 5.31 8.75
CA ALA A 214 22.60 4.67 9.41
C ALA A 214 22.48 3.13 9.34
N SER A 215 21.31 2.56 9.58
CA SER A 215 21.05 1.11 9.48
C SER A 215 21.28 0.57 8.07
N ALA A 216 20.92 1.34 7.05
CA ALA A 216 21.11 0.98 5.65
C ALA A 216 22.51 1.36 5.11
N SER A 217 23.44 1.88 5.96
CA SER A 217 24.76 2.40 5.57
C SER A 217 24.70 3.46 4.47
N ILE A 218 23.62 4.26 4.45
CA ILE A 218 23.41 5.35 3.49
C ILE A 218 24.05 6.63 4.06
N ALA A 219 24.89 7.29 3.25
CA ALA A 219 25.52 8.55 3.66
C ALA A 219 24.48 9.66 3.81
N ALA A 220 24.61 10.45 4.87
CA ALA A 220 23.77 11.63 5.09
C ALA A 220 23.87 12.60 3.90
N GLY A 221 22.70 13.07 3.41
CA GLY A 221 22.59 13.96 2.26
C GLY A 221 22.80 13.29 0.89
N SER A 222 22.87 11.96 0.86
CA SER A 222 22.81 11.21 -0.40
C SER A 222 21.42 11.27 -1.02
N ASP A 223 21.33 11.21 -2.34
CA ASP A 223 20.07 11.07 -3.08
C ASP A 223 19.33 9.76 -2.74
N ASP A 224 20.03 8.78 -2.17
CA ASP A 224 19.52 7.51 -1.72
C ASP A 224 18.92 7.56 -0.30
N ALA A 225 19.10 8.67 0.42
CA ALA A 225 18.65 8.80 1.79
C ALA A 225 17.13 8.80 1.93
N ALA A 226 16.64 8.23 3.04
CA ALA A 226 15.24 8.28 3.40
C ALA A 226 14.81 9.74 3.65
N PRO A 227 13.77 10.23 2.98
CA PRO A 227 13.29 11.60 3.15
C PRO A 227 12.41 11.73 4.41
N GLU A 228 12.50 12.86 5.09
CA GLU A 228 11.60 13.19 6.20
C GLU A 228 10.20 13.56 5.71
N GLU A 229 10.13 14.23 4.56
CA GLU A 229 8.90 14.63 3.90
C GLU A 229 8.94 14.23 2.43
N PHE A 230 7.81 13.80 1.91
CA PHE A 230 7.69 13.42 0.50
C PHE A 230 6.29 13.69 -0.02
N SER A 231 6.20 14.00 -1.30
CA SER A 231 4.92 14.19 -1.97
C SER A 231 5.05 13.97 -3.47
N GLY A 232 3.90 13.76 -4.10
CA GLY A 232 3.82 13.67 -5.55
C GLY A 232 2.38 13.62 -6.04
N TRP A 233 2.19 13.85 -7.31
CA TRP A 233 0.88 13.81 -7.94
C TRP A 233 0.97 13.32 -9.39
N TYR A 234 -0.16 12.86 -9.90
CA TYR A 234 -0.32 12.59 -11.31
C TYR A 234 -1.73 12.91 -11.78
N VAL A 235 -1.86 13.09 -13.09
CA VAL A 235 -3.13 13.17 -13.80
C VAL A 235 -3.02 12.31 -15.05
N GLU A 236 -4.00 11.47 -15.28
CA GLU A 236 -4.12 10.62 -16.46
C GLU A 236 -5.43 10.90 -17.18
N ALA A 237 -5.41 10.87 -18.51
CA ALA A 237 -6.59 11.05 -19.34
C ALA A 237 -6.63 9.98 -20.42
N GLY A 238 -7.75 9.28 -20.52
CA GLY A 238 -8.05 8.34 -21.60
C GLY A 238 -9.31 8.76 -22.35
N TYR A 239 -9.32 8.58 -23.68
CA TYR A 239 -10.46 8.83 -24.52
C TYR A 239 -10.85 7.58 -25.31
N LYS A 240 -12.11 7.20 -25.25
CA LYS A 240 -12.67 6.00 -25.91
C LYS A 240 -13.24 6.31 -27.32
N GLY A 241 -12.63 7.21 -28.05
CA GLY A 241 -13.15 7.81 -29.29
C GLY A 241 -13.04 6.98 -30.57
N PHE A 242 -12.89 5.63 -30.48
CA PHE A 242 -12.86 4.75 -31.65
C PHE A 242 -13.59 3.44 -31.39
#